data_b5dee4d3b8cdc677192445d4cd8dd47b
#
_entry.id   b5dee4d3b8cdc677192445d4cd8dd47b
#
_cell.length_a   1.000
_cell.length_b   1.000
_cell.length_c   1.000
_cell.angle_alpha   90.00
_cell.angle_beta   90.00
_cell.angle_gamma   90.00
#
_symmetry.space_group_name_H-M   'P 1'
#
loop_
_entity.id
_entity.type
_entity.pdbx_description
1 polymer ?
#
loop_
_entity_poly.entity_id
_entity_poly.type
_entity_poly.pdbx_seq_one_letter_code
_entity_poly.pdbx_strand_id
1 'polypeptide(L)'
;MADHHLMIIGAERVDADAATEVRSPYDGRVLGTVPTGTTDHLDAAVTAARETLNAGVLPTHERAAILDRLATALSNRAEEFAQSISAEAGKPITTARGEAARAVDTARFSAAVARTLGGDVISMDASSAGVGKTGFVKRVPIGVVGAITPFNFPLNLVCHKVAPAIAAGCPLVLKPASATPLTACFSPEHVWRSADCQGAG
;
A
#
# COMPACT_ATOMS: atom_id res chain seq x y z
N MET A 1 -16.02 -23.15 2.06
CA MET A 1 -16.81 -21.93 1.91
C MET A 1 -15.90 -20.90 1.28
N ALA A 2 -16.41 -20.01 0.44
CA ALA A 2 -15.62 -18.89 -0.06
C ALA A 2 -15.34 -17.93 1.10
N ASP A 3 -14.10 -17.44 1.22
CA ASP A 3 -13.70 -16.57 2.33
C ASP A 3 -14.37 -15.21 2.23
N HIS A 4 -14.85 -14.70 3.37
CA HIS A 4 -15.35 -13.33 3.49
C HIS A 4 -14.25 -12.45 4.09
N HIS A 5 -13.86 -11.41 3.32
CA HIS A 5 -12.85 -10.45 3.75
C HIS A 5 -13.51 -9.23 4.35
N LEU A 6 -12.81 -8.55 5.26
CA LEU A 6 -13.27 -7.32 5.89
C LEU A 6 -12.47 -6.12 5.40
N MET A 7 -13.06 -4.92 5.45
CA MET A 7 -12.31 -3.67 5.30
C MET A 7 -11.42 -3.45 6.51
N ILE A 8 -10.33 -2.71 6.32
CA ILE A 8 -9.50 -2.21 7.42
C ILE A 8 -9.57 -0.69 7.42
N ILE A 9 -10.08 -0.13 8.52
CA ILE A 9 -10.18 1.31 8.75
C ILE A 9 -9.43 1.62 10.06
N GLY A 10 -8.29 2.29 9.93
CA GLY A 10 -7.36 2.41 11.05
C GLY A 10 -6.88 1.03 11.52
N ALA A 11 -7.06 0.71 12.79
CA ALA A 11 -6.73 -0.59 13.37
C ALA A 11 -7.91 -1.58 13.37
N GLU A 12 -9.10 -1.16 12.97
CA GLU A 12 -10.33 -1.93 13.08
C GLU A 12 -10.65 -2.71 11.81
N ARG A 13 -11.31 -3.86 11.99
CA ARG A 13 -11.91 -4.63 10.91
C ARG A 13 -13.38 -4.28 10.83
N VAL A 14 -13.81 -3.82 9.67
CA VAL A 14 -15.15 -3.30 9.45
C VAL A 14 -15.82 -4.09 8.33
N ASP A 15 -17.04 -4.52 8.57
CA ASP A 15 -17.91 -5.10 7.55
C ASP A 15 -18.85 -4.03 6.97
N ALA A 16 -19.66 -4.42 6.00
CA ALA A 16 -20.72 -3.59 5.44
C ALA A 16 -21.98 -4.41 5.26
N ASP A 17 -23.15 -3.74 5.23
CA ASP A 17 -24.45 -4.36 5.00
C ASP A 17 -24.55 -5.09 3.66
N ALA A 18 -23.76 -4.67 2.68
CA ALA A 18 -23.68 -5.28 1.36
C ALA A 18 -22.29 -5.81 1.06
N ALA A 19 -22.24 -6.98 0.45
CA ALA A 19 -21.00 -7.61 0.00
C ALA A 19 -21.05 -7.92 -1.50
N THR A 20 -19.90 -7.87 -2.15
CA THR A 20 -19.73 -8.21 -3.56
C THR A 20 -19.00 -9.54 -3.68
N GLU A 21 -19.55 -10.46 -4.46
CA GLU A 21 -18.86 -11.71 -4.82
C GLU A 21 -17.78 -11.45 -5.87
N VAL A 22 -16.62 -12.04 -5.61
CA VAL A 22 -15.51 -12.07 -6.58
C VAL A 22 -15.50 -13.43 -7.24
N ARG A 23 -15.61 -13.46 -8.56
CA ARG A 23 -15.70 -14.69 -9.33
C ARG A 23 -14.52 -14.87 -10.26
N SER A 24 -14.09 -16.11 -10.41
CA SER A 24 -13.08 -16.48 -11.39
C SER A 24 -13.60 -16.18 -12.81
N PRO A 25 -12.84 -15.43 -13.61
CA PRO A 25 -13.22 -15.17 -15.01
C PRO A 25 -13.12 -16.43 -15.90
N TYR A 26 -12.47 -17.50 -15.42
CA TYR A 26 -12.27 -18.73 -16.17
C TYR A 26 -13.49 -19.66 -16.11
N ASP A 27 -14.04 -19.88 -14.91
CA ASP A 27 -15.10 -20.87 -14.66
C ASP A 27 -16.33 -20.32 -13.92
N GLY A 28 -16.32 -19.04 -13.55
CA GLY A 28 -17.42 -18.36 -12.87
C GLY A 28 -17.58 -18.74 -11.39
N ARG A 29 -16.74 -19.63 -10.84
CA ARG A 29 -16.84 -20.00 -9.42
C ARG A 29 -16.58 -18.80 -8.52
N VAL A 30 -17.25 -18.77 -7.37
CA VAL A 30 -17.02 -17.75 -6.34
C VAL A 30 -15.68 -18.04 -5.65
N LEU A 31 -14.81 -17.04 -5.63
CA LEU A 31 -13.49 -17.09 -5.00
C LEU A 31 -13.53 -16.57 -3.57
N GLY A 32 -14.32 -15.52 -3.32
CA GLY A 32 -14.50 -14.88 -2.05
C GLY A 32 -15.53 -13.76 -2.13
N THR A 33 -15.77 -13.09 -1.01
CA THR A 33 -16.63 -11.91 -0.93
C THR A 33 -15.90 -10.78 -0.24
N VAL A 34 -16.18 -9.55 -0.67
CA VAL A 34 -15.64 -8.33 -0.08
C VAL A 34 -16.76 -7.36 0.27
N PRO A 35 -16.66 -6.59 1.35
CA PRO A 35 -17.66 -5.59 1.71
C PRO A 35 -17.78 -4.50 0.63
N THR A 36 -18.98 -4.02 0.39
CA THR A 36 -19.23 -2.86 -0.47
C THR A 36 -19.17 -1.59 0.38
N GLY A 37 -18.03 -0.89 0.34
CA GLY A 37 -17.81 0.33 1.10
C GLY A 37 -18.77 1.46 0.70
N THR A 38 -19.21 2.23 1.69
CA THR A 38 -20.03 3.42 1.55
C THR A 38 -19.19 4.70 1.65
N THR A 39 -19.80 5.86 1.46
CA THR A 39 -19.19 7.17 1.72
C THR A 39 -18.79 7.31 3.20
N ASP A 40 -19.57 6.81 4.13
CA ASP A 40 -19.28 6.88 5.56
C ASP A 40 -18.01 6.07 5.92
N HIS A 41 -17.83 4.89 5.29
CA HIS A 41 -16.59 4.12 5.42
C HIS A 41 -15.39 4.86 4.85
N LEU A 42 -15.57 5.57 3.73
CA LEU A 42 -14.51 6.39 3.15
C LEU A 42 -14.14 7.56 4.06
N ASP A 43 -15.12 8.26 4.60
CA ASP A 43 -14.90 9.38 5.53
C ASP A 43 -14.21 8.92 6.83
N ALA A 44 -14.61 7.77 7.36
CA ALA A 44 -13.95 7.15 8.52
C ALA A 44 -12.48 6.80 8.20
N ALA A 45 -12.21 6.21 7.02
CA ALA A 45 -10.86 5.86 6.60
C ALA A 45 -9.97 7.11 6.41
N VAL A 46 -10.50 8.17 5.81
CA VAL A 46 -9.79 9.45 5.65
C VAL A 46 -9.53 10.11 7.00
N THR A 47 -10.49 10.02 7.93
CA THR A 47 -10.35 10.54 9.29
C THR A 47 -9.23 9.83 10.03
N ALA A 48 -9.23 8.49 10.06
CA ALA A 48 -8.17 7.69 10.68
C ALA A 48 -6.78 7.98 10.07
N ALA A 49 -6.72 8.14 8.74
CA ALA A 49 -5.49 8.50 8.06
C ALA A 49 -5.00 9.92 8.45
N ARG A 50 -5.89 10.90 8.61
CA ARG A 50 -5.55 12.24 9.09
C ARG A 50 -5.06 12.24 10.54
N GLU A 51 -5.69 11.47 11.41
CA GLU A 51 -5.26 11.31 12.79
C GLU A 51 -3.85 10.73 12.87
N THR A 52 -3.55 9.69 12.08
CA THR A 52 -2.20 9.14 11.96
C THR A 52 -1.19 10.19 11.51
N LEU A 53 -1.51 11.02 10.52
CA LEU A 53 -0.62 12.08 10.06
C LEU A 53 -0.38 13.15 11.14
N ASN A 54 -1.43 13.52 11.87
CA ASN A 54 -1.38 14.51 12.93
C ASN A 54 -0.61 14.02 14.16
N ALA A 55 -0.61 12.73 14.43
CA ALA A 55 0.19 12.11 15.49
C ALA A 55 1.70 12.19 15.22
N GLY A 56 2.08 12.40 13.97
CA GLY A 56 3.48 12.60 13.56
C GLY A 56 3.93 11.62 12.51
N VAL A 57 4.93 12.04 11.75
CA VAL A 57 5.50 11.21 10.68
C VAL A 57 6.60 10.32 11.25
N LEU A 58 6.51 9.03 11.02
CA LEU A 58 7.54 8.07 11.42
C LEU A 58 8.92 8.45 10.85
N PRO A 59 10.00 8.26 11.61
CA PRO A 59 11.37 8.43 11.13
C PRO A 59 11.64 7.59 9.86
N THR A 60 12.58 8.06 9.05
CA THR A 60 12.91 7.39 7.77
C THR A 60 13.34 5.94 7.94
N HIS A 61 14.10 5.62 9.00
CA HIS A 61 14.56 4.26 9.27
C HIS A 61 13.41 3.32 9.63
N GLU A 62 12.40 3.79 10.36
CA GLU A 62 11.22 2.99 10.71
C GLU A 62 10.36 2.70 9.48
N ARG A 63 10.12 3.72 8.64
CA ARG A 63 9.41 3.55 7.36
C ARG A 63 10.11 2.54 6.45
N ALA A 64 11.44 2.60 6.39
CA ALA A 64 12.23 1.65 5.64
C ALA A 64 12.14 0.23 6.24
N ALA A 65 12.18 0.09 7.57
CA ALA A 65 12.02 -1.20 8.24
C ALA A 65 10.62 -1.82 8.01
N ILE A 66 9.57 -1.00 7.98
CA ILE A 66 8.21 -1.44 7.60
C ILE A 66 8.22 -2.02 6.19
N LEU A 67 8.83 -1.33 5.23
CA LEU A 67 8.91 -1.77 3.83
C LEU A 67 9.78 -3.02 3.64
N ASP A 68 10.84 -3.20 4.42
CA ASP A 68 11.64 -4.43 4.42
C ASP A 68 10.84 -5.63 4.95
N ARG A 69 10.07 -5.42 6.02
CA ARG A 69 9.15 -6.46 6.53
C ARG A 69 8.08 -6.80 5.50
N LEU A 70 7.51 -5.79 4.84
CA LEU A 70 6.56 -5.98 3.74
C LEU A 70 7.18 -6.83 2.62
N ALA A 71 8.39 -6.48 2.15
CA ALA A 71 9.08 -7.23 1.11
C ALA A 71 9.33 -8.69 1.52
N THR A 72 9.72 -8.92 2.78
CA THR A 72 9.93 -10.26 3.33
C THR A 72 8.63 -11.05 3.38
N ALA A 73 7.54 -10.45 3.86
CA ALA A 73 6.23 -11.09 3.93
C ALA A 73 5.68 -11.45 2.54
N LEU A 74 5.83 -10.55 1.57
CA LEU A 74 5.46 -10.81 0.17
C LEU A 74 6.29 -11.95 -0.43
N SER A 75 7.61 -11.96 -0.17
CA SER A 75 8.50 -13.01 -0.66
C SER A 75 8.16 -14.38 -0.10
N ASN A 76 7.90 -14.48 1.20
CA ASN A 76 7.57 -15.73 1.87
C ASN A 76 6.24 -16.34 1.40
N ARG A 77 5.33 -15.52 0.88
CA ARG A 77 4.00 -15.93 0.41
C ARG A 77 3.81 -15.72 -1.10
N ALA A 78 4.90 -15.62 -1.86
CA ALA A 78 4.85 -15.30 -3.28
C ALA A 78 3.99 -16.27 -4.11
N GLU A 79 4.01 -17.57 -3.79
CA GLU A 79 3.19 -18.56 -4.49
C GLU A 79 1.70 -18.41 -4.16
N GLU A 80 1.34 -18.12 -2.91
CA GLU A 80 -0.05 -17.86 -2.51
C GLU A 80 -0.61 -16.63 -3.25
N PHE A 81 0.17 -15.56 -3.33
CA PHE A 81 -0.19 -14.39 -4.12
C PHE A 81 -0.33 -14.71 -5.61
N ALA A 82 0.59 -15.49 -6.18
CA ALA A 82 0.51 -15.90 -7.57
C ALA A 82 -0.76 -16.69 -7.87
N GLN A 83 -1.16 -17.59 -6.98
CA GLN A 83 -2.41 -18.35 -7.10
C GLN A 83 -3.64 -17.44 -6.99
N SER A 84 -3.67 -16.51 -6.04
CA SER A 84 -4.75 -15.52 -5.91
C SER A 84 -4.88 -14.65 -7.16
N ILE A 85 -3.77 -14.09 -7.65
CA ILE A 85 -3.73 -13.32 -8.90
C ILE A 85 -4.24 -14.13 -10.08
N SER A 86 -3.80 -15.39 -10.20
CA SER A 86 -4.23 -16.28 -11.29
C SER A 86 -5.74 -16.55 -11.21
N ALA A 87 -6.27 -16.78 -10.02
CA ALA A 87 -7.67 -17.10 -9.80
C ALA A 87 -8.59 -15.90 -10.11
N GLU A 88 -8.29 -14.70 -9.55
CA GLU A 88 -9.19 -13.55 -9.69
C GLU A 88 -8.99 -12.75 -10.99
N ALA A 89 -7.77 -12.72 -11.53
CA ALA A 89 -7.47 -11.99 -12.77
C ALA A 89 -7.45 -12.88 -14.03
N GLY A 90 -7.58 -14.18 -13.89
CA GLY A 90 -7.53 -15.13 -15.01
C GLY A 90 -6.17 -15.22 -15.70
N LYS A 91 -5.10 -14.82 -15.02
CA LYS A 91 -3.75 -14.82 -15.58
C LYS A 91 -3.12 -16.22 -15.59
N PRO A 92 -2.27 -16.54 -16.59
CA PRO A 92 -1.39 -17.69 -16.49
C PRO A 92 -0.53 -17.62 -15.23
N ILE A 93 -0.40 -18.74 -14.51
CA ILE A 93 0.33 -18.81 -13.24
C ILE A 93 1.79 -18.34 -13.37
N THR A 94 2.43 -18.57 -14.51
CA THR A 94 3.79 -18.10 -14.78
C THR A 94 3.87 -16.56 -14.77
N THR A 95 2.88 -15.89 -15.37
CA THR A 95 2.78 -14.43 -15.36
C THR A 95 2.45 -13.89 -13.98
N ALA A 96 1.57 -14.59 -13.24
CA ALA A 96 1.21 -14.23 -11.86
C ALA A 96 2.42 -14.33 -10.90
N ARG A 97 3.25 -15.37 -11.05
CA ARG A 97 4.53 -15.50 -10.29
C ARG A 97 5.48 -14.35 -10.59
N GLY A 98 5.58 -13.94 -11.84
CA GLY A 98 6.38 -12.77 -12.24
C GLY A 98 5.85 -11.46 -11.62
N GLU A 99 4.53 -11.33 -11.50
CA GLU A 99 3.92 -10.17 -10.82
C GLU A 99 4.23 -10.17 -9.32
N ALA A 100 4.08 -11.31 -8.64
CA ALA A 100 4.38 -11.43 -7.21
C ALA A 100 5.85 -11.09 -6.91
N ALA A 101 6.80 -11.55 -7.74
CA ALA A 101 8.21 -11.20 -7.61
C ALA A 101 8.45 -9.69 -7.76
N ARG A 102 7.82 -9.05 -8.74
CA ARG A 102 7.93 -7.59 -8.95
C ARG A 102 7.36 -6.78 -7.79
N ALA A 103 6.32 -7.26 -7.12
CA ALA A 103 5.77 -6.61 -5.93
C ALA A 103 6.78 -6.58 -4.77
N VAL A 104 7.55 -7.65 -4.60
CA VAL A 104 8.66 -7.72 -3.63
C VAL A 104 9.71 -6.65 -3.96
N ASP A 105 10.10 -6.54 -5.22
CA ASP A 105 11.10 -5.54 -5.64
C ASP A 105 10.59 -4.12 -5.46
N THR A 106 9.31 -3.87 -5.75
CA THR A 106 8.68 -2.56 -5.50
C THR A 106 8.79 -2.15 -4.03
N ALA A 107 8.55 -3.07 -3.10
CA ALA A 107 8.71 -2.80 -1.67
C ALA A 107 10.18 -2.55 -1.28
N ARG A 108 11.12 -3.35 -1.81
CA ARG A 108 12.57 -3.18 -1.57
C ARG A 108 13.10 -1.84 -2.08
N PHE A 109 12.75 -1.46 -3.31
CA PHE A 109 13.14 -0.16 -3.86
C PHE A 109 12.54 1.00 -3.04
N SER A 110 11.30 0.88 -2.61
CA SER A 110 10.67 1.89 -1.75
C SER A 110 11.36 2.00 -0.39
N ALA A 111 11.83 0.87 0.19
CA ALA A 111 12.62 0.86 1.42
C ALA A 111 13.97 1.57 1.24
N ALA A 112 14.65 1.35 0.11
CA ALA A 112 15.89 2.02 -0.21
C ALA A 112 15.69 3.54 -0.36
N VAL A 113 14.63 3.94 -1.08
CA VAL A 113 14.27 5.37 -1.25
C VAL A 113 13.91 6.00 0.09
N ALA A 114 13.16 5.32 0.96
CA ALA A 114 12.82 5.84 2.28
C ALA A 114 14.07 6.23 3.09
N ARG A 115 15.18 5.48 2.98
CA ARG A 115 16.45 5.76 3.66
C ARG A 115 17.20 6.97 3.10
N THR A 116 17.00 7.25 1.81
CA THR A 116 17.76 8.27 1.08
C THR A 116 16.91 9.50 0.70
N LEU A 117 15.62 9.50 1.04
CA LEU A 117 14.70 10.60 0.75
C LEU A 117 15.05 11.80 1.62
N GLY A 118 15.98 12.59 1.14
CA GLY A 118 16.46 13.82 1.80
C GLY A 118 15.87 15.05 1.17
N GLY A 119 16.76 15.95 0.77
CA GLY A 119 16.48 17.20 0.06
C GLY A 119 17.72 17.65 -0.67
N ASP A 120 17.68 18.88 -1.17
CA ASP A 120 18.73 19.45 -1.99
C ASP A 120 19.34 20.65 -1.30
N VAL A 121 20.66 20.84 -1.45
CA VAL A 121 21.33 22.08 -1.08
C VAL A 121 21.28 23.03 -2.29
N ILE A 122 20.84 24.24 -2.07
CA ILE A 122 20.71 25.26 -3.13
C ILE A 122 21.94 26.15 -3.13
N SER A 123 22.56 26.32 -4.29
CA SER A 123 23.65 27.29 -4.50
C SER A 123 23.10 28.72 -4.47
N MET A 124 22.99 29.31 -3.29
CA MET A 124 22.41 30.64 -3.11
C MET A 124 23.28 31.73 -3.73
N ASP A 125 24.59 31.54 -3.79
CA ASP A 125 25.58 32.41 -4.37
C ASP A 125 25.61 32.42 -5.91
N ALA A 126 24.72 31.65 -6.57
CA ALA A 126 24.46 31.80 -7.99
C ALA A 126 23.94 33.18 -8.38
N SER A 127 23.50 33.99 -7.42
CA SER A 127 23.21 35.39 -7.58
C SER A 127 23.93 36.22 -6.48
N SER A 128 24.25 37.51 -6.79
CA SER A 128 24.90 38.38 -5.84
C SER A 128 24.10 38.61 -4.56
N ALA A 129 22.77 38.58 -4.64
CA ALA A 129 21.88 38.70 -3.48
C ALA A 129 21.91 37.48 -2.55
N GLY A 130 22.44 36.35 -3.01
CA GLY A 130 22.54 35.10 -2.26
C GLY A 130 23.89 34.88 -1.58
N VAL A 131 24.87 35.73 -1.82
CA VAL A 131 26.21 35.60 -1.21
C VAL A 131 26.12 35.61 0.31
N GLY A 132 26.76 34.61 0.94
CA GLY A 132 26.73 34.42 2.39
C GLY A 132 25.46 33.77 2.95
N LYS A 133 24.50 33.35 2.10
CA LYS A 133 23.30 32.65 2.49
C LYS A 133 23.43 31.14 2.24
N THR A 134 22.77 30.34 3.09
CA THR A 134 22.61 28.88 2.90
C THR A 134 21.16 28.59 2.63
N GLY A 135 20.88 27.80 1.60
CA GLY A 135 19.53 27.36 1.25
C GLY A 135 19.49 25.81 1.15
N PHE A 136 18.43 25.22 1.66
CA PHE A 136 18.17 23.80 1.47
C PHE A 136 16.68 23.54 1.27
N VAL A 137 16.37 22.48 0.53
CA VAL A 137 15.01 21.98 0.32
C VAL A 137 14.86 20.70 1.12
N LYS A 138 13.77 20.57 1.87
CA LYS A 138 13.39 19.32 2.56
C LYS A 138 12.13 18.76 1.95
N ARG A 139 12.12 17.47 1.66
CA ARG A 139 10.91 16.74 1.24
C ARG A 139 10.09 16.40 2.47
N VAL A 140 8.80 16.72 2.42
CA VAL A 140 7.84 16.44 3.50
C VAL A 140 6.63 15.70 2.94
N PRO A 141 5.89 14.91 3.77
CA PRO A 141 4.66 14.28 3.34
C PRO A 141 3.65 15.31 2.80
N ILE A 142 2.99 14.97 1.69
CA ILE A 142 2.00 15.87 1.07
C ILE A 142 0.65 15.86 1.81
N GLY A 143 0.39 14.80 2.60
CA GLY A 143 -0.89 14.58 3.26
C GLY A 143 -1.38 13.14 3.14
N VAL A 144 -2.69 12.94 3.24
CA VAL A 144 -3.34 11.64 3.02
C VAL A 144 -3.43 11.36 1.52
N VAL A 145 -3.02 10.18 1.10
CA VAL A 145 -3.03 9.73 -0.30
C VAL A 145 -4.24 8.86 -0.58
N GLY A 146 -5.07 9.24 -1.56
CA GLY A 146 -6.09 8.36 -2.14
C GLY A 146 -5.44 7.45 -3.20
N ALA A 147 -5.49 6.13 -2.99
CA ALA A 147 -4.90 5.14 -3.86
C ALA A 147 -5.98 4.29 -4.54
N ILE A 148 -6.18 4.47 -5.84
CA ILE A 148 -7.12 3.68 -6.65
C ILE A 148 -6.29 2.86 -7.63
N THR A 149 -6.50 1.53 -7.67
CA THR A 149 -5.71 0.63 -8.50
C THR A 149 -6.54 0.01 -9.62
N PRO A 150 -5.92 -0.25 -10.79
CA PRO A 150 -6.55 -1.02 -11.87
C PRO A 150 -6.46 -2.52 -11.59
N PHE A 151 -7.23 -3.30 -12.36
CA PHE A 151 -7.41 -4.74 -12.16
C PHE A 151 -6.27 -5.60 -12.75
N ASN A 152 -5.51 -5.08 -13.69
CA ASN A 152 -4.62 -5.88 -14.53
C ASN A 152 -3.32 -6.33 -13.85
N PHE A 153 -2.94 -5.75 -12.72
CA PHE A 153 -1.84 -6.19 -11.85
C PHE A 153 -2.24 -5.97 -10.39
N PRO A 154 -3.13 -6.84 -9.85
CA PRO A 154 -3.84 -6.60 -8.59
C PRO A 154 -2.94 -6.53 -7.36
N LEU A 155 -1.76 -7.14 -7.37
CA LEU A 155 -0.77 -7.02 -6.31
C LEU A 155 0.23 -5.89 -6.58
N ASN A 156 0.89 -5.93 -7.74
CA ASN A 156 2.01 -5.04 -8.00
C ASN A 156 1.59 -3.57 -8.08
N LEU A 157 0.42 -3.27 -8.67
CA LEU A 157 -0.06 -1.88 -8.72
C LEU A 157 -0.62 -1.38 -7.38
N VAL A 158 -1.03 -2.26 -6.49
CA VAL A 158 -1.25 -1.93 -5.07
C VAL A 158 0.08 -1.55 -4.42
N CYS A 159 1.12 -2.36 -4.57
CA CYS A 159 2.45 -2.06 -4.03
C CYS A 159 3.02 -0.74 -4.59
N HIS A 160 2.79 -0.43 -5.87
CA HIS A 160 3.20 0.84 -6.50
C HIS A 160 2.51 2.09 -5.91
N LYS A 161 1.41 1.93 -5.19
CA LYS A 161 0.73 3.02 -4.47
C LYS A 161 1.13 3.04 -2.99
N VAL A 162 1.03 1.88 -2.35
CA VAL A 162 1.22 1.74 -0.90
C VAL A 162 2.69 1.94 -0.50
N ALA A 163 3.62 1.26 -1.16
CA ALA A 163 5.01 1.29 -0.75
C ALA A 163 5.66 2.69 -0.89
N PRO A 164 5.48 3.43 -2.00
CA PRO A 164 5.97 4.81 -2.09
C PRO A 164 5.29 5.77 -1.12
N ALA A 165 3.99 5.59 -0.81
CA ALA A 165 3.29 6.42 0.17
C ALA A 165 3.91 6.24 1.56
N ILE A 166 4.15 4.99 2.00
CA ILE A 166 4.86 4.69 3.25
C ILE A 166 6.27 5.29 3.22
N ALA A 167 7.03 5.12 2.14
CA ALA A 167 8.37 5.69 1.99
C ALA A 167 8.37 7.20 2.16
N ALA A 168 7.38 7.90 1.63
CA ALA A 168 7.21 9.35 1.75
C ALA A 168 6.65 9.78 3.12
N GLY A 169 6.18 8.85 3.96
CA GLY A 169 5.53 9.14 5.25
C GLY A 169 4.09 9.63 5.11
N CYS A 170 3.42 9.28 4.02
CA CYS A 170 2.03 9.65 3.76
C CYS A 170 1.10 8.49 4.16
N PRO A 171 0.15 8.68 5.07
CA PRO A 171 -0.96 7.76 5.24
C PRO A 171 -1.79 7.67 3.96
N LEU A 172 -2.47 6.53 3.76
CA LEU A 172 -3.22 6.32 2.54
C LEU A 172 -4.55 5.62 2.79
N VAL A 173 -5.50 5.87 1.89
CA VAL A 173 -6.75 5.12 1.76
C VAL A 173 -6.71 4.39 0.43
N LEU A 174 -6.72 3.07 0.48
CA LEU A 174 -6.63 2.19 -0.69
C LEU A 174 -8.01 1.70 -1.10
N LYS A 175 -8.37 1.94 -2.36
CA LYS A 175 -9.49 1.27 -3.03
C LYS A 175 -8.93 0.34 -4.12
N PRO A 176 -8.89 -0.97 -3.90
CA PRO A 176 -8.51 -1.91 -4.94
C PRO A 176 -9.54 -1.95 -6.08
N ALA A 177 -9.14 -2.51 -7.21
CA ALA A 177 -10.05 -2.69 -8.33
C ALA A 177 -11.20 -3.62 -7.94
N SER A 178 -12.43 -3.26 -8.32
CA SER A 178 -13.62 -4.06 -7.98
C SER A 178 -13.62 -5.45 -8.61
N ALA A 179 -12.93 -5.64 -9.74
CA ALA A 179 -12.81 -6.92 -10.42
C ALA A 179 -11.79 -7.86 -9.76
N THR A 180 -10.80 -7.35 -9.04
CA THR A 180 -9.69 -8.12 -8.47
C THR A 180 -9.29 -7.57 -7.09
N PRO A 181 -10.18 -7.58 -6.11
CA PRO A 181 -9.89 -7.02 -4.78
C PRO A 181 -9.23 -8.03 -3.85
N LEU A 182 -9.39 -9.36 -4.07
CA LEU A 182 -8.98 -10.38 -3.10
C LEU A 182 -7.48 -10.36 -2.85
N THR A 183 -6.67 -10.25 -3.88
CA THR A 183 -5.21 -10.19 -3.74
C THR A 183 -4.78 -9.02 -2.85
N ALA A 184 -5.46 -7.87 -2.94
CA ALA A 184 -5.21 -6.73 -2.07
C ALA A 184 -5.70 -6.98 -0.64
N CYS A 185 -6.86 -7.66 -0.48
CA CYS A 185 -7.44 -8.01 0.82
C CYS A 185 -6.69 -9.17 1.50
N PHE A 186 -6.16 -10.13 0.73
CA PHE A 186 -5.36 -11.24 1.25
C PHE A 186 -4.09 -10.77 1.99
N SER A 187 -3.69 -9.56 1.71
CA SER A 187 -2.53 -8.90 2.27
C SER A 187 -2.67 -8.38 3.72
N PRO A 188 -3.84 -7.85 4.16
CA PRO A 188 -3.90 -7.06 5.38
C PRO A 188 -3.52 -7.81 6.65
N GLU A 189 -3.90 -9.08 6.76
CA GLU A 189 -3.77 -9.81 8.02
C GLU A 189 -2.34 -10.23 8.36
N HIS A 190 -1.50 -10.46 7.36
CA HIS A 190 -0.17 -11.01 7.55
C HIS A 190 0.94 -10.15 6.94
N VAL A 191 0.61 -9.29 5.98
CA VAL A 191 1.58 -8.49 5.26
C VAL A 191 1.55 -7.04 5.71
N TRP A 192 0.36 -6.42 5.75
CA TRP A 192 0.22 -5.02 6.18
C TRP A 192 0.28 -4.86 7.70
N ARG A 193 -0.19 -5.87 8.49
CA ARG A 193 -0.02 -5.88 9.97
C ARG A 193 1.42 -6.12 10.41
N SER A 194 2.21 -6.89 9.65
CA SER A 194 3.65 -6.97 9.92
C SER A 194 4.37 -5.66 9.57
N ALA A 195 3.70 -4.78 8.83
CA ALA A 195 4.08 -3.39 8.59
C ALA A 195 3.42 -2.42 9.58
N ASP A 196 2.69 -2.90 10.61
CA ASP A 196 2.00 -2.06 11.59
C ASP A 196 2.93 -0.97 12.13
N CYS A 197 2.45 0.26 11.96
CA CYS A 197 3.00 1.47 12.57
C CYS A 197 2.65 1.55 14.06
N GLN A 198 2.48 0.42 14.76
CA GLN A 198 2.43 0.45 16.21
C GLN A 198 3.85 0.65 16.71
N GLY A 199 4.19 1.92 16.90
CA GLY A 199 5.35 2.30 17.65
C GLY A 199 5.31 1.55 18.97
N ALA A 200 6.41 0.85 19.26
CA ALA A 200 6.68 0.38 20.60
C ALA A 200 6.55 1.57 21.56
N GLY A 201 5.58 1.50 22.49
CA GLY A 201 5.56 2.35 23.67
C GLY A 201 6.71 2.04 24.57
#